data_7b74eda1c6a5aec09253144748d34714
#
_entry.id   7b74eda1c6a5aec09253144748d34714
#
_cell.length_a   1.000
_cell.length_b   1.000
_cell.length_c   1.000
_cell.angle_alpha   90.00
_cell.angle_beta   90.00
_cell.angle_gamma   90.00
#
_symmetry.space_group_name_H-M   'P 1'
#
loop_
_entity.id
_entity.type
_entity.pdbx_description
1 polymer ?
#
loop_
_entity_poly.entity_id
_entity_poly.type
_entity_poly.pdbx_seq_one_letter_code
_entity_poly.pdbx_strand_id
1 'polypeptide(L)'
;YRDTHVKLLRPRMASGHLQGRMLKMFVRMIRPRQVLEIGTYSGYSALCLAEGLEEGAMLHTFEINDEQEDFTRPWLEGSPYADKIKFYIGDALQLLPDMNITFDLAFVDGDKRKYIEYYELVLKMLSPGGYIIADNTLWDGHVLEEPHHTDLQTIGIKKFNDLVATDSRVEKVILPLRDGLTIIRKK
;
A
#
# COMPACT_ATOMS: atom_id res chain seq x y z
N TYR A 1 -0.41 8.60 -14.67
CA TYR A 1 1.00 8.19 -14.71
C TYR A 1 1.90 9.22 -15.38
N ARG A 2 1.59 9.65 -16.61
CA ARG A 2 2.40 10.65 -17.35
C ARG A 2 2.57 11.95 -16.57
N ASP A 3 1.49 12.50 -16.02
CA ASP A 3 1.51 13.76 -15.29
C ASP A 3 2.31 13.67 -14.00
N THR A 4 2.29 12.50 -13.33
CA THR A 4 3.16 12.22 -12.19
C THR A 4 4.63 12.40 -12.54
N HIS A 5 5.06 11.91 -13.71
CA HIS A 5 6.45 12.01 -14.17
C HIS A 5 6.87 13.42 -14.62
N VAL A 6 5.92 14.24 -15.02
CA VAL A 6 6.20 15.59 -15.53
C VAL A 6 6.10 16.65 -14.43
N LYS A 7 5.18 16.47 -13.47
CA LYS A 7 4.79 17.52 -12.51
C LYS A 7 5.30 17.30 -11.08
N LEU A 8 5.64 16.05 -10.69
CA LEU A 8 6.10 15.75 -9.35
C LEU A 8 7.62 15.68 -9.23
N LEU A 9 8.15 16.10 -8.07
CA LEU A 9 9.58 16.12 -7.77
C LEU A 9 10.23 14.72 -7.72
N ARG A 10 9.46 13.69 -7.35
CA ARG A 10 9.94 12.31 -7.18
C ARG A 10 9.10 11.31 -7.98
N PRO A 11 9.04 11.42 -9.32
CA PRO A 11 8.15 10.61 -10.13
C PRO A 11 8.39 9.10 -10.02
N ARG A 12 9.60 8.69 -9.63
CA ARG A 12 9.96 7.27 -9.41
C ARG A 12 9.26 6.63 -8.23
N MET A 13 8.71 7.42 -7.30
CA MET A 13 7.92 6.90 -6.17
C MET A 13 6.58 6.30 -6.62
N ALA A 14 6.05 6.71 -7.77
CA ALA A 14 4.81 6.11 -8.27
C ALA A 14 5.01 4.65 -8.69
N SER A 15 4.06 3.80 -8.35
CA SER A 15 4.00 2.43 -8.86
C SER A 15 4.11 2.43 -10.39
N GLY A 16 4.95 1.59 -10.96
CA GLY A 16 5.10 1.50 -12.41
C GLY A 16 3.86 0.89 -13.08
N HIS A 17 3.79 0.99 -14.42
CA HIS A 17 2.64 0.48 -15.16
C HIS A 17 2.39 -1.02 -14.91
N LEU A 18 3.43 -1.84 -14.89
CA LEU A 18 3.30 -3.27 -14.60
C LEU A 18 2.72 -3.53 -13.22
N GLN A 19 3.25 -2.88 -12.18
CA GLN A 19 2.75 -3.03 -10.82
C GLN A 19 1.30 -2.56 -10.68
N GLY A 20 0.93 -1.43 -11.32
CA GLY A 20 -0.46 -0.96 -11.33
C GLY A 20 -1.41 -1.99 -11.95
N ARG A 21 -1.01 -2.63 -13.06
CA ARG A 21 -1.82 -3.71 -13.67
C ARG A 21 -1.90 -4.95 -12.76
N MET A 22 -0.81 -5.29 -12.06
CA MET A 22 -0.82 -6.37 -11.08
C MET A 22 -1.75 -6.08 -9.89
N LEU A 23 -1.72 -4.86 -9.34
CA LEU A 23 -2.63 -4.45 -8.28
C LEU A 23 -4.09 -4.60 -8.70
N LYS A 24 -4.45 -4.12 -9.90
CA LYS A 24 -5.79 -4.35 -10.47
C LYS A 24 -6.13 -5.85 -10.55
N MET A 25 -5.20 -6.68 -11.03
CA MET A 25 -5.43 -8.13 -11.16
C MET A 25 -5.62 -8.79 -9.80
N PHE A 26 -4.83 -8.42 -8.77
CA PHE A 26 -5.04 -8.92 -7.41
C PHE A 26 -6.43 -8.56 -6.88
N VAL A 27 -6.88 -7.32 -7.08
CA VAL A 27 -8.24 -6.92 -6.71
C VAL A 27 -9.29 -7.79 -7.42
N ARG A 28 -9.13 -8.04 -8.72
CA ARG A 28 -10.03 -8.90 -9.49
C ARG A 28 -10.04 -10.37 -9.02
N MET A 29 -8.88 -10.88 -8.60
CA MET A 29 -8.73 -12.25 -8.11
C MET A 29 -9.28 -12.43 -6.70
N ILE A 30 -9.01 -11.46 -5.81
CA ILE A 30 -9.41 -11.49 -4.39
C ILE A 30 -10.88 -11.08 -4.24
N ARG A 31 -11.38 -10.16 -5.07
CA ARG A 31 -12.74 -9.59 -5.04
C ARG A 31 -13.08 -8.98 -3.67
N PRO A 32 -12.21 -8.10 -3.12
CA PRO A 32 -12.40 -7.50 -1.81
C PRO A 32 -13.59 -6.53 -1.81
N ARG A 33 -14.26 -6.41 -0.68
CA ARG A 33 -15.29 -5.40 -0.45
C ARG A 33 -14.72 -4.12 0.12
N GLN A 34 -13.74 -4.25 1.01
CA GLN A 34 -13.08 -3.13 1.67
C GLN A 34 -11.58 -3.23 1.43
N VAL A 35 -11.03 -2.24 0.77
CA VAL A 35 -9.59 -2.15 0.45
C VAL A 35 -8.99 -0.96 1.19
N LEU A 36 -7.83 -1.19 1.79
CA LEU A 36 -6.99 -0.16 2.40
C LEU A 36 -5.77 0.11 1.51
N GLU A 37 -5.39 1.37 1.38
CA GLU A 37 -4.09 1.79 0.86
C GLU A 37 -3.43 2.76 1.82
N ILE A 38 -2.18 2.49 2.20
CA ILE A 38 -1.33 3.39 2.99
C ILE A 38 -0.22 3.91 2.09
N GLY A 39 -0.26 5.21 1.78
CA GLY A 39 0.62 5.87 0.82
C GLY A 39 -0.04 6.08 -0.54
N THR A 40 -0.87 7.14 -0.65
CA THR A 40 -1.58 7.48 -1.90
C THR A 40 -0.65 8.10 -2.93
N TYR A 41 0.26 8.97 -2.48
CA TYR A 41 1.16 9.78 -3.30
C TYR A 41 0.40 10.47 -4.47
N SER A 42 0.66 10.07 -5.72
CA SER A 42 0.01 10.66 -6.90
C SER A 42 -1.38 10.07 -7.22
N GLY A 43 -1.86 9.10 -6.44
CA GLY A 43 -3.13 8.40 -6.68
C GLY A 43 -3.08 7.35 -7.78
N TYR A 44 -1.91 7.05 -8.36
CA TYR A 44 -1.82 6.08 -9.46
C TYR A 44 -2.19 4.66 -9.02
N SER A 45 -1.63 4.17 -7.91
CA SER A 45 -1.96 2.88 -7.32
C SER A 45 -3.43 2.83 -6.88
N ALA A 46 -3.93 3.91 -6.23
CA ALA A 46 -5.33 4.04 -5.86
C ALA A 46 -6.28 3.85 -7.05
N LEU A 47 -6.00 4.51 -8.17
CA LEU A 47 -6.79 4.35 -9.40
C LEU A 47 -6.71 2.93 -9.97
N CYS A 48 -5.54 2.30 -9.91
CA CYS A 48 -5.36 0.92 -10.37
C CYS A 48 -6.13 -0.09 -9.49
N LEU A 49 -6.11 0.09 -8.17
CA LEU A 49 -6.90 -0.70 -7.22
C LEU A 49 -8.40 -0.49 -7.47
N ALA A 50 -8.85 0.76 -7.56
CA ALA A 50 -10.26 1.10 -7.78
C ALA A 50 -10.82 0.58 -9.11
N GLU A 51 -10.01 0.58 -10.18
CA GLU A 51 -10.36 -0.02 -11.47
C GLU A 51 -10.66 -1.54 -11.36
N GLY A 52 -10.05 -2.21 -10.39
CA GLY A 52 -10.27 -3.63 -10.11
C GLY A 52 -11.56 -3.91 -9.32
N LEU A 53 -12.06 -2.95 -8.54
CA LEU A 53 -13.17 -3.14 -7.61
C LEU A 53 -14.50 -3.42 -8.31
N GLU A 54 -15.28 -4.32 -7.71
CA GLU A 54 -16.67 -4.57 -8.09
C GLU A 54 -17.59 -3.43 -7.61
N GLU A 55 -18.84 -3.47 -8.03
CA GLU A 55 -19.86 -2.53 -7.56
C GLU A 55 -20.10 -2.70 -6.06
N GLY A 56 -20.20 -1.60 -5.34
CA GLY A 56 -20.39 -1.55 -3.88
C GLY A 56 -19.14 -1.84 -3.06
N ALA A 57 -17.99 -2.13 -3.69
CA ALA A 57 -16.72 -2.22 -2.99
C ALA A 57 -16.05 -0.83 -2.86
N MET A 58 -15.24 -0.62 -1.82
CA MET A 58 -14.66 0.66 -1.47
C MET A 58 -13.16 0.58 -1.22
N LEU A 59 -12.42 1.54 -1.74
CA LEU A 59 -11.02 1.81 -1.42
C LEU A 59 -10.93 2.98 -0.44
N HIS A 60 -10.20 2.78 0.64
CA HIS A 60 -9.80 3.80 1.60
C HIS A 60 -8.31 4.04 1.45
N THR A 61 -7.92 5.21 0.94
CA THR A 61 -6.52 5.55 0.68
C THR A 61 -6.06 6.73 1.52
N PHE A 62 -4.86 6.61 2.13
CA PHE A 62 -4.33 7.55 3.11
C PHE A 62 -3.02 8.17 2.62
N GLU A 63 -2.93 9.50 2.68
CA GLU A 63 -1.73 10.28 2.40
C GLU A 63 -1.36 11.13 3.61
N ILE A 64 -0.13 10.97 4.08
CA ILE A 64 0.37 11.72 5.25
C ILE A 64 0.81 13.14 4.88
N ASN A 65 1.26 13.35 3.64
CA ASN A 65 1.71 14.64 3.16
C ASN A 65 0.55 15.42 2.55
N ASP A 66 0.07 16.45 3.24
CA ASP A 66 -1.03 17.31 2.80
C ASP A 66 -0.70 18.14 1.55
N GLU A 67 0.58 18.43 1.29
CA GLU A 67 1.01 19.10 0.05
C GLU A 67 0.69 18.29 -1.21
N GLN A 68 0.49 16.95 -1.09
CA GLN A 68 0.11 16.11 -2.22
C GLN A 68 -1.38 16.21 -2.57
N GLU A 69 -2.21 16.76 -1.68
CA GLU A 69 -3.66 16.81 -1.84
C GLU A 69 -4.06 17.56 -3.12
N ASP A 70 -3.51 18.75 -3.34
CA ASP A 70 -3.83 19.59 -4.49
C ASP A 70 -3.52 18.92 -5.84
N PHE A 71 -2.49 18.07 -5.87
CA PHE A 71 -2.18 17.29 -7.07
C PHE A 71 -3.07 16.07 -7.20
N THR A 72 -3.27 15.32 -6.12
CA THR A 72 -3.87 13.96 -6.14
C THR A 72 -5.39 13.98 -6.18
N ARG A 73 -6.03 14.84 -5.38
CA ARG A 73 -7.50 14.91 -5.25
C ARG A 73 -8.21 15.10 -6.59
N PRO A 74 -7.81 16.03 -7.49
CA PRO A 74 -8.48 16.20 -8.77
C PRO A 74 -8.45 14.96 -9.67
N TRP A 75 -7.39 14.15 -9.58
CA TRP A 75 -7.28 12.91 -10.36
C TRP A 75 -8.20 11.81 -9.82
N LEU A 76 -8.34 11.70 -8.50
CA LEU A 76 -9.22 10.72 -7.88
C LEU A 76 -10.68 11.08 -8.13
N GLU A 77 -11.06 12.33 -7.86
CA GLU A 77 -12.44 12.82 -8.00
C GLU A 77 -12.90 12.93 -9.46
N GLY A 78 -11.99 13.25 -10.38
CA GLY A 78 -12.26 13.28 -11.83
C GLY A 78 -12.21 11.93 -12.52
N SER A 79 -11.92 10.85 -11.79
CA SER A 79 -11.82 9.51 -12.38
C SER A 79 -13.19 8.83 -12.53
N PRO A 80 -13.35 7.86 -13.43
CA PRO A 80 -14.57 7.06 -13.53
C PRO A 80 -14.78 6.13 -12.30
N TYR A 81 -13.87 6.16 -11.32
CA TYR A 81 -13.90 5.34 -10.09
C TYR A 81 -14.05 6.18 -8.82
N ALA A 82 -14.37 7.47 -8.95
CA ALA A 82 -14.46 8.41 -7.83
C ALA A 82 -15.42 7.95 -6.73
N ASP A 83 -16.53 7.35 -7.11
CA ASP A 83 -17.54 6.78 -6.21
C ASP A 83 -17.06 5.60 -5.38
N LYS A 84 -15.94 4.96 -5.79
CA LYS A 84 -15.31 3.81 -5.11
C LYS A 84 -14.11 4.20 -4.24
N ILE A 85 -13.74 5.49 -4.17
CA ILE A 85 -12.52 5.95 -3.51
C ILE A 85 -12.87 6.93 -2.39
N LYS A 86 -12.37 6.64 -1.19
CA LYS A 86 -12.33 7.59 -0.07
C LYS A 86 -10.89 7.98 0.20
N PHE A 87 -10.59 9.25 -0.02
CA PHE A 87 -9.26 9.80 0.15
C PHE A 87 -9.15 10.58 1.46
N TYR A 88 -8.17 10.19 2.28
CA TYR A 88 -7.91 10.76 3.59
C TYR A 88 -6.52 11.39 3.63
N ILE A 89 -6.44 12.61 4.18
CA ILE A 89 -5.17 13.27 4.49
C ILE A 89 -4.89 13.09 5.98
N GLY A 90 -3.73 12.53 6.30
CA GLY A 90 -3.25 12.31 7.66
C GLY A 90 -2.52 10.98 7.85
N ASP A 91 -2.00 10.78 9.06
CA ASP A 91 -1.29 9.56 9.44
C ASP A 91 -2.29 8.39 9.60
N ALA A 92 -2.14 7.38 8.75
CA ALA A 92 -2.97 6.18 8.80
C ALA A 92 -2.93 5.48 10.17
N LEU A 93 -1.79 5.51 10.88
CA LEU A 93 -1.67 4.94 12.23
C LEU A 93 -2.55 5.65 13.27
N GLN A 94 -2.87 6.92 13.03
CA GLN A 94 -3.74 7.71 13.90
C GLN A 94 -5.21 7.60 13.51
N LEU A 95 -5.50 7.57 12.20
CA LEU A 95 -6.87 7.63 11.70
C LEU A 95 -7.57 6.26 11.68
N LEU A 96 -6.83 5.18 11.33
CA LEU A 96 -7.40 3.83 11.19
C LEU A 96 -8.02 3.27 12.49
N PRO A 97 -7.42 3.46 13.70
CA PRO A 97 -7.97 2.87 14.92
C PRO A 97 -9.42 3.29 15.23
N ASP A 98 -9.82 4.49 14.81
CA ASP A 98 -11.16 5.02 15.02
C ASP A 98 -12.17 4.60 13.93
N MET A 99 -11.68 3.92 12.88
CA MET A 99 -12.53 3.43 11.80
C MET A 99 -13.05 2.03 12.13
N ASN A 100 -14.35 1.89 12.30
CA ASN A 100 -15.02 0.59 12.47
C ASN A 100 -15.15 -0.13 11.11
N ILE A 101 -14.01 -0.43 10.46
CA ILE A 101 -13.95 -1.09 9.15
C ILE A 101 -13.08 -2.33 9.27
N THR A 102 -13.56 -3.44 8.73
CA THR A 102 -12.75 -4.64 8.51
C THR A 102 -12.39 -4.70 7.04
N PHE A 103 -11.09 -4.81 6.74
CA PHE A 103 -10.57 -4.83 5.38
C PHE A 103 -10.37 -6.27 4.88
N ASP A 104 -10.48 -6.46 3.57
CA ASP A 104 -10.22 -7.74 2.90
C ASP A 104 -8.87 -7.73 2.19
N LEU A 105 -8.40 -6.55 1.80
CA LEU A 105 -7.14 -6.32 1.14
C LEU A 105 -6.53 -5.01 1.62
N ALA A 106 -5.23 -5.02 1.90
CA ALA A 106 -4.46 -3.81 2.17
C ALA A 106 -3.24 -3.74 1.24
N PHE A 107 -2.98 -2.56 0.69
CA PHE A 107 -1.73 -2.21 0.01
C PHE A 107 -0.95 -1.23 0.87
N VAL A 108 0.29 -1.60 1.23
CA VAL A 108 1.13 -0.81 2.14
C VAL A 108 2.36 -0.32 1.37
N ASP A 109 2.41 0.98 1.13
CA ASP A 109 3.50 1.70 0.47
C ASP A 109 3.81 3.03 1.16
N GLY A 110 3.82 3.00 2.49
CA GLY A 110 4.12 4.15 3.33
C GLY A 110 5.60 4.26 3.73
N ASP A 111 5.83 4.99 4.84
CA ASP A 111 7.16 5.16 5.43
C ASP A 111 7.73 3.82 5.92
N LYS A 112 8.87 3.42 5.35
CA LYS A 112 9.49 2.11 5.61
C LYS A 112 9.90 1.93 7.08
N ARG A 113 10.16 3.02 7.79
CA ARG A 113 10.46 3.01 9.24
C ARG A 113 9.29 2.52 10.09
N LYS A 114 8.06 2.64 9.57
CA LYS A 114 6.80 2.31 10.25
C LYS A 114 6.13 1.03 9.73
N TYR A 115 6.84 0.21 8.94
CA TYR A 115 6.22 -0.96 8.30
C TYR A 115 5.73 -2.01 9.30
N ILE A 116 6.41 -2.17 10.44
CA ILE A 116 5.95 -3.08 11.50
C ILE A 116 4.64 -2.57 12.11
N GLU A 117 4.57 -1.28 12.41
CA GLU A 117 3.38 -0.65 12.97
C GLU A 117 2.18 -0.74 12.00
N TYR A 118 2.42 -0.45 10.72
CA TYR A 118 1.39 -0.65 9.69
C TYR A 118 0.94 -2.11 9.62
N TYR A 119 1.87 -3.05 9.59
CA TYR A 119 1.57 -4.47 9.53
C TYR A 119 0.71 -4.95 10.71
N GLU A 120 1.10 -4.63 11.92
CA GLU A 120 0.38 -5.06 13.13
C GLU A 120 -1.02 -4.42 13.22
N LEU A 121 -1.15 -3.13 12.84
CA LEU A 121 -2.44 -2.47 12.82
C LEU A 121 -3.36 -3.07 11.76
N VAL A 122 -2.85 -3.18 10.53
CA VAL A 122 -3.62 -3.72 9.41
C VAL A 122 -4.03 -5.17 9.67
N LEU A 123 -3.11 -6.00 10.21
CA LEU A 123 -3.43 -7.39 10.53
C LEU A 123 -4.57 -7.53 11.55
N LYS A 124 -4.70 -6.60 12.50
CA LYS A 124 -5.84 -6.56 13.44
C LYS A 124 -7.16 -6.23 12.72
N MET A 125 -7.11 -5.33 11.75
CA MET A 125 -8.28 -4.86 11.01
C MET A 125 -8.63 -5.71 9.78
N LEU A 126 -7.80 -6.71 9.46
CA LEU A 126 -7.98 -7.57 8.30
C LEU A 126 -8.90 -8.75 8.62
N SER A 127 -9.83 -9.07 7.71
CA SER A 127 -10.65 -10.27 7.80
C SER A 127 -9.78 -11.56 7.79
N PRO A 128 -10.21 -12.65 8.43
CA PRO A 128 -9.60 -13.96 8.22
C PRO A 128 -9.59 -14.31 6.72
N GLY A 129 -8.46 -14.77 6.21
CA GLY A 129 -8.26 -15.02 4.78
C GLY A 129 -7.96 -13.79 3.93
N GLY A 130 -8.00 -12.58 4.51
CA GLY A 130 -7.65 -11.33 3.84
C GLY A 130 -6.15 -11.20 3.55
N TYR A 131 -5.80 -10.22 2.72
CA TYR A 131 -4.45 -10.06 2.18
C TYR A 131 -3.84 -8.70 2.50
N ILE A 132 -2.53 -8.71 2.75
CA ILE A 132 -1.69 -7.50 2.74
C ILE A 132 -0.69 -7.65 1.59
N ILE A 133 -0.53 -6.59 0.81
CA ILE A 133 0.51 -6.46 -0.21
C ILE A 133 1.42 -5.31 0.25
N ALA A 134 2.66 -5.64 0.61
CA ALA A 134 3.65 -4.66 1.05
C ALA A 134 4.66 -4.39 -0.07
N ASP A 135 4.84 -3.12 -0.43
CA ASP A 135 5.75 -2.69 -1.49
C ASP A 135 7.18 -2.44 -0.99
N ASN A 136 8.14 -2.49 -1.90
CA ASN A 136 9.57 -2.21 -1.70
C ASN A 136 10.25 -3.13 -0.66
N THR A 137 9.84 -4.36 -0.56
CA THR A 137 10.37 -5.29 0.45
C THR A 137 11.75 -5.85 0.12
N LEU A 138 12.25 -5.66 -1.12
CA LEU A 138 13.64 -5.94 -1.52
C LEU A 138 14.54 -4.71 -1.39
N TRP A 139 13.98 -3.49 -1.40
CA TRP A 139 14.64 -2.22 -1.12
C TRP A 139 15.95 -2.03 -1.91
N ASP A 140 15.86 -2.09 -3.26
CA ASP A 140 17.00 -2.01 -4.19
C ASP A 140 18.16 -2.99 -3.85
N GLY A 141 17.85 -4.08 -3.12
CA GLY A 141 18.83 -5.07 -2.67
C GLY A 141 19.52 -4.74 -1.34
N HIS A 142 19.32 -3.54 -0.77
CA HIS A 142 19.92 -3.13 0.50
C HIS A 142 19.52 -4.02 1.69
N VAL A 143 18.43 -4.79 1.56
CA VAL A 143 18.06 -5.79 2.59
C VAL A 143 19.13 -6.89 2.78
N LEU A 144 20.02 -7.08 1.82
CA LEU A 144 21.13 -8.05 1.89
C LEU A 144 22.39 -7.46 2.55
N GLU A 145 22.44 -6.16 2.75
CA GLU A 145 23.58 -5.44 3.30
C GLU A 145 23.39 -5.19 4.80
N GLU A 146 24.50 -4.95 5.53
CA GLU A 146 24.43 -4.41 6.89
C GLU A 146 24.16 -2.89 6.80
N PRO A 147 23.00 -2.40 7.23
CA PRO A 147 22.66 -1.01 7.10
C PRO A 147 23.48 -0.13 8.05
N HIS A 148 23.87 1.05 7.61
CA HIS A 148 24.41 2.05 8.52
C HIS A 148 23.33 2.40 9.58
N HIS A 149 23.75 2.64 10.82
CA HIS A 149 22.85 2.90 11.96
C HIS A 149 21.89 4.09 11.75
N THR A 150 22.19 5.01 10.83
CA THR A 150 21.33 6.13 10.46
C THR A 150 20.37 5.82 9.31
N ASP A 151 20.52 4.70 8.65
CA ASP A 151 19.62 4.26 7.57
C ASP A 151 18.39 3.56 8.14
N LEU A 152 17.53 4.36 8.74
CA LEU A 152 16.33 3.88 9.40
C LEU A 152 15.31 3.24 8.46
N GLN A 153 15.35 3.58 7.17
CA GLN A 153 14.46 2.99 6.15
C GLN A 153 14.85 1.52 5.91
N THR A 154 16.11 1.27 5.59
CA THR A 154 16.62 -0.11 5.40
C THR A 154 16.45 -0.94 6.67
N ILE A 155 16.76 -0.37 7.83
CA ILE A 155 16.55 -1.04 9.13
C ILE A 155 15.09 -1.42 9.32
N GLY A 156 14.16 -0.52 8.99
CA GLY A 156 12.72 -0.77 9.12
C GLY A 156 12.25 -1.91 8.23
N ILE A 157 12.63 -1.91 6.95
CA ILE A 157 12.28 -2.98 5.99
C ILE A 157 12.89 -4.33 6.38
N LYS A 158 14.18 -4.38 6.79
CA LYS A 158 14.79 -5.63 7.26
C LYS A 158 14.02 -6.21 8.45
N LYS A 159 13.74 -5.39 9.46
CA LYS A 159 12.95 -5.83 10.63
C LYS A 159 11.54 -6.31 10.26
N PHE A 160 10.88 -5.62 9.34
CA PHE A 160 9.58 -6.05 8.83
C PHE A 160 9.67 -7.42 8.13
N ASN A 161 10.65 -7.61 7.25
CA ASN A 161 10.85 -8.87 6.55
C ASN A 161 11.13 -10.03 7.52
N ASP A 162 11.98 -9.83 8.54
CA ASP A 162 12.29 -10.82 9.57
C ASP A 162 11.05 -11.17 10.40
N LEU A 163 10.26 -10.17 10.79
CA LEU A 163 9.01 -10.37 11.52
C LEU A 163 8.04 -11.22 10.70
N VAL A 164 7.77 -10.81 9.46
CA VAL A 164 6.81 -11.51 8.59
C VAL A 164 7.31 -12.93 8.27
N ALA A 165 8.62 -13.12 8.07
CA ALA A 165 9.20 -14.44 7.78
C ALA A 165 8.91 -15.48 8.87
N THR A 166 8.82 -15.05 10.13
CA THR A 166 8.60 -15.94 11.28
C THR A 166 7.17 -15.93 11.82
N ASP A 167 6.31 -15.04 11.33
CA ASP A 167 4.93 -14.91 11.83
C ASP A 167 4.05 -16.10 11.43
N SER A 168 3.59 -16.84 12.43
CA SER A 168 2.72 -18.01 12.25
C SER A 168 1.26 -17.67 11.94
N ARG A 169 0.86 -16.40 12.16
CA ARG A 169 -0.52 -15.91 11.90
C ARG A 169 -0.81 -15.78 10.40
N VAL A 170 0.22 -15.84 9.56
CA VAL A 170 0.11 -15.55 8.13
C VAL A 170 0.80 -16.58 7.24
N GLU A 171 0.37 -16.64 5.98
CA GLU A 171 1.11 -17.21 4.87
C GLU A 171 1.72 -16.05 4.07
N LYS A 172 2.89 -16.22 3.48
CA LYS A 172 3.61 -15.15 2.80
C LYS A 172 4.46 -15.64 1.65
N VAL A 173 4.63 -14.77 0.65
CA VAL A 173 5.55 -14.94 -0.48
C VAL A 173 6.05 -13.58 -0.95
N ILE A 174 7.32 -13.50 -1.31
CA ILE A 174 7.91 -12.31 -1.94
C ILE A 174 7.91 -12.54 -3.45
N LEU A 175 7.29 -11.62 -4.19
CA LEU A 175 7.39 -11.54 -5.64
C LEU A 175 8.52 -10.56 -6.00
N PRO A 176 9.52 -10.96 -6.81
CA PRO A 176 10.59 -10.07 -7.25
C PRO A 176 10.10 -9.16 -8.40
N LEU A 177 9.03 -8.42 -8.14
CA LEU A 177 8.45 -7.45 -9.05
C LEU A 177 8.94 -6.06 -8.64
N ARG A 178 9.66 -5.37 -9.53
CA ARG A 178 10.32 -4.09 -9.25
C ARG A 178 11.20 -4.21 -7.99
N ASP A 179 10.84 -3.51 -6.93
CA ASP A 179 11.56 -3.46 -5.66
C ASP A 179 10.98 -4.45 -4.61
N GLY A 180 10.31 -5.47 -5.09
CA GLY A 180 9.73 -6.55 -4.29
C GLY A 180 8.35 -6.23 -3.75
N LEU A 181 7.40 -7.14 -4.00
CA LEU A 181 6.08 -7.16 -3.38
C LEU A 181 5.98 -8.37 -2.45
N THR A 182 5.79 -8.15 -1.16
CA THR A 182 5.45 -9.23 -0.24
C THR A 182 3.93 -9.37 -0.16
N ILE A 183 3.43 -10.53 -0.59
CA ILE A 183 2.03 -10.91 -0.45
C ILE A 183 1.89 -11.70 0.83
N ILE A 184 0.99 -11.27 1.72
CA ILE A 184 0.75 -11.83 3.04
C ILE A 184 -0.72 -12.15 3.14
N ARG A 185 -1.07 -13.39 3.52
CA ARG A 185 -2.44 -13.82 3.75
C ARG A 185 -2.64 -14.12 5.23
N LYS A 186 -3.63 -13.49 5.85
CA LYS A 186 -4.05 -13.82 7.23
C LYS A 186 -4.70 -15.21 7.23
N LYS A 187 -4.31 -16.06 8.18
CA LYS A 187 -4.92 -17.38 8.36
C LYS A 187 -6.28 -17.30 9.02
#